data_12476ac9531edc3f745c61ee2c693fb0
#
_entry.id   12476ac9531edc3f745c61ee2c693fb0
#
_cell.length_a   1.000
_cell.length_b   1.000
_cell.length_c   1.000
_cell.angle_alpha   90.00
_cell.angle_beta   90.00
_cell.angle_gamma   90.00
#
_symmetry.space_group_name_H-M   'P 1'
#
loop_
_entity.id
_entity.type
_entity.pdbx_description
1 polymer ?
#
loop_
_entity_poly.entity_id
_entity_poly.type
_entity_poly.pdbx_seq_one_letter_code
_entity_poly.pdbx_strand_id
1 'polypeptide(L)'
;MAAMQINWREIIFDLKRLPMKNNEIVDALDGYISEPQIRAYAEEISSPGHFRGELLLSLWQRRTGKVRESAPLRPVALRSMPGARAVRA
;
A
#
# COMPACT_ATOMS: atom_id res chain seq x y z
N MET A 1 14.91 -12.47 -12.80
CA MET A 1 14.85 -11.33 -11.86
C MET A 1 13.40 -11.10 -11.44
N ALA A 2 13.16 -10.97 -10.16
CA ALA A 2 11.80 -10.76 -9.66
C ALA A 2 11.44 -9.28 -9.72
N ALA A 3 10.23 -8.99 -10.17
CA ALA A 3 9.70 -7.65 -10.09
C ALA A 3 9.34 -7.32 -8.64
N MET A 4 9.49 -6.06 -8.25
CA MET A 4 9.20 -5.61 -6.90
C MET A 4 8.06 -4.60 -6.91
N GLN A 5 7.29 -4.57 -5.86
CA GLN A 5 6.22 -3.59 -5.70
C GLN A 5 6.22 -3.08 -4.26
N ILE A 6 5.57 -1.95 -4.04
CA ILE A 6 5.44 -1.39 -2.70
C ILE A 6 4.67 -2.37 -1.82
N ASN A 7 5.17 -2.58 -0.61
CA ASN A 7 4.48 -3.41 0.38
C ASN A 7 3.49 -2.52 1.13
N TRP A 8 2.27 -2.41 0.62
CA TRP A 8 1.26 -1.52 1.18
C TRP A 8 0.85 -1.93 2.59
N ARG A 9 0.89 -3.22 2.89
CA ARG A 9 0.61 -3.70 4.23
C ARG A 9 1.58 -3.10 5.24
N GLU A 10 2.87 -3.07 4.91
CA GLU A 10 3.87 -2.49 5.79
C GLU A 10 3.75 -0.97 5.88
N ILE A 11 3.39 -0.32 4.78
CA ILE A 11 3.13 1.12 4.79
C ILE A 11 2.02 1.44 5.81
N ILE A 12 0.92 0.70 5.75
CA ILE A 12 -0.20 0.88 6.67
C ILE A 12 0.23 0.59 8.11
N PHE A 13 0.96 -0.53 8.31
CA PHE A 13 1.41 -0.90 9.65
C PHE A 13 2.37 0.13 10.25
N ASP A 14 3.25 0.71 9.43
CA ASP A 14 4.13 1.77 9.91
C ASP A 14 3.33 2.95 10.43
N LEU A 15 2.27 3.33 9.72
CA LEU A 15 1.40 4.42 10.18
C LEU A 15 0.70 4.04 11.48
N LYS A 16 0.24 2.79 11.59
CA LYS A 16 -0.46 2.35 12.80
C LYS A 16 0.46 2.25 14.02
N ARG A 17 1.75 2.06 13.79
CA ARG A 17 2.72 2.02 14.90
C ARG A 17 3.04 3.37 15.48
N LEU A 18 2.72 4.49 14.79
CA LEU A 18 3.07 5.83 15.24
C LEU A 18 2.42 6.29 16.55
N PRO A 19 1.18 5.96 16.97
CA PRO A 19 0.08 5.23 16.33
C PRO A 19 -0.91 6.15 15.60
N MET A 20 -1.35 5.72 14.44
CA MET A 20 -2.47 6.34 13.74
C MET A 20 -3.58 5.31 13.59
N LYS A 21 -4.76 5.68 14.04
CA LYS A 21 -5.93 4.82 13.86
C LYS A 21 -6.42 4.93 12.42
N ASN A 22 -7.21 3.96 11.98
CA ASN A 22 -7.72 3.96 10.61
C ASN A 22 -8.46 5.26 10.28
N ASN A 23 -9.30 5.75 11.18
CA ASN A 23 -10.03 6.99 10.93
C ASN A 23 -9.09 8.20 10.83
N GLU A 24 -7.98 8.17 11.56
CA GLU A 24 -7.00 9.24 11.48
C GLU A 24 -6.27 9.23 10.15
N ILE A 25 -6.02 8.04 9.62
CA ILE A 25 -5.41 7.91 8.29
C ILE A 25 -6.39 8.43 7.24
N VAL A 26 -7.67 8.08 7.35
CA VAL A 26 -8.70 8.57 6.43
C VAL A 26 -8.75 10.10 6.45
N ASP A 27 -8.75 10.69 7.65
CA ASP A 27 -8.80 12.14 7.78
C ASP A 27 -7.56 12.81 7.19
N ALA A 28 -6.40 12.23 7.43
CA ALA A 28 -5.14 12.79 6.92
C ALA A 28 -5.10 12.74 5.39
N LEU A 29 -5.88 11.87 4.77
CA LEU A 29 -5.96 11.74 3.32
C LEU A 29 -7.21 12.39 2.75
N ASP A 30 -7.85 13.24 3.54
CA ASP A 30 -9.04 14.02 3.12
C ASP A 30 -10.15 13.14 2.56
N GLY A 31 -10.25 11.91 3.04
CA GLY A 31 -11.31 11.00 2.63
C GLY A 31 -11.12 10.37 1.26
N TYR A 32 -10.00 10.63 0.58
CA TYR A 32 -9.75 10.02 -0.73
C TYR A 32 -9.59 8.50 -0.63
N ILE A 33 -9.26 7.99 0.54
CA ILE A 33 -9.18 6.56 0.80
C ILE A 33 -10.07 6.29 2.02
N SER A 34 -11.03 5.39 1.85
CA SER A 34 -11.98 5.07 2.92
C SER A 34 -11.37 4.06 3.88
N GLU A 35 -12.00 3.89 5.06
CA GLU A 35 -11.53 2.91 6.02
C GLU A 35 -11.57 1.49 5.47
N PRO A 36 -12.65 1.06 4.78
CA PRO A 36 -12.63 -0.28 4.18
C PRO A 36 -11.48 -0.47 3.19
N GLN A 37 -11.12 0.57 2.45
CA GLN A 37 -9.99 0.48 1.52
C GLN A 37 -8.68 0.32 2.26
N ILE A 38 -8.47 1.08 3.36
CA ILE A 38 -7.28 0.95 4.17
C ILE A 38 -7.17 -0.46 4.72
N ARG A 39 -8.28 -1.00 5.19
CA ARG A 39 -8.32 -2.35 5.72
C ARG A 39 -8.00 -3.38 4.64
N ALA A 40 -8.55 -3.20 3.44
CA ALA A 40 -8.28 -4.10 2.33
C ALA A 40 -6.80 -4.09 1.93
N TYR A 41 -6.17 -2.91 1.95
CA TYR A 41 -4.73 -2.82 1.64
C TYR A 41 -3.90 -3.52 2.71
N ALA A 42 -4.28 -3.36 3.98
CA ALA A 42 -3.56 -4.00 5.08
C ALA A 42 -3.72 -5.51 5.05
N GLU A 43 -4.84 -6.02 4.56
CA GLU A 43 -5.10 -7.45 4.47
C GLU A 43 -4.69 -8.03 3.12
N GLU A 44 -4.12 -7.21 2.27
CA GLU A 44 -3.65 -7.63 0.95
C GLU A 44 -4.75 -8.15 0.04
N ILE A 45 -5.99 -7.72 0.29
CA ILE A 45 -7.13 -8.05 -0.57
C ILE A 45 -7.07 -7.25 -1.86
N SER A 46 -6.61 -5.99 -1.75
CA SER A 46 -6.44 -5.13 -2.91
C SER A 46 -5.22 -4.24 -2.69
N SER A 47 -4.80 -3.55 -3.73
CA SER A 47 -3.71 -2.59 -3.64
C SER A 47 -4.19 -1.27 -4.21
N PRO A 48 -3.64 -0.14 -3.71
CA PRO A 48 -4.05 1.16 -4.23
C PRO A 48 -3.59 1.35 -5.66
N GLY A 49 -4.40 2.04 -6.45
CA GLY A 49 -3.97 2.50 -7.75
C GLY A 49 -2.97 3.62 -7.62
N HIS A 50 -2.55 4.17 -8.75
CA HIS A 50 -1.47 5.15 -8.75
C HIS A 50 -1.78 6.36 -7.87
N PHE A 51 -2.95 6.97 -8.04
CA PHE A 51 -3.30 8.19 -7.31
C PHE A 51 -3.34 7.95 -5.80
N ARG A 52 -4.09 6.93 -5.38
CA ARG A 52 -4.21 6.63 -3.96
C ARG A 52 -2.89 6.13 -3.37
N GLY A 53 -2.11 5.42 -4.17
CA GLY A 53 -0.80 4.98 -3.74
C GLY A 53 0.13 6.14 -3.46
N GLU A 54 0.12 7.17 -4.33
CA GLU A 54 0.94 8.35 -4.10
C GLU A 54 0.50 9.10 -2.85
N LEU A 55 -0.80 9.17 -2.59
CA LEU A 55 -1.30 9.81 -1.37
C LEU A 55 -0.82 9.08 -0.12
N LEU A 56 -0.90 7.75 -0.14
CA LEU A 56 -0.44 6.94 1.00
C LEU A 56 1.06 7.09 1.22
N LEU A 57 1.84 7.03 0.15
CA LEU A 57 3.30 7.20 0.27
C LEU A 57 3.64 8.58 0.81
N SER A 58 2.96 9.61 0.34
CA SER A 58 3.20 10.96 0.82
C SER A 58 2.91 11.09 2.32
N LEU A 59 1.81 10.51 2.77
CA LEU A 59 1.47 10.50 4.19
C LEU A 59 2.53 9.74 5.00
N TRP A 60 2.93 8.56 4.51
CA TRP A 60 3.93 7.74 5.16
C TRP A 60 5.25 8.49 5.30
N GLN A 61 5.69 9.19 4.24
CA GLN A 61 6.92 9.97 4.27
C GLN A 61 6.84 11.10 5.31
N ARG A 62 5.72 11.82 5.34
CA ARG A 62 5.55 12.93 6.26
C ARG A 62 5.52 12.47 7.71
N ARG A 63 4.88 11.34 7.97
CA ARG A 63 4.69 10.88 9.34
C ARG A 63 5.87 10.10 9.89
N THR A 64 6.57 9.36 9.04
CA THR A 64 7.73 8.57 9.49
C THR A 64 9.04 9.32 9.31
N GLY A 65 9.07 10.36 8.49
CA GLY A 65 10.30 11.06 8.17
C GLY A 65 11.21 10.30 7.21
N LYS A 66 10.74 9.19 6.67
CA LYS A 66 11.54 8.39 5.75
C LYS A 66 11.37 8.88 4.32
N VAL A 67 12.40 8.62 3.49
CA VAL A 67 12.34 8.99 2.09
C VAL A 67 11.63 7.90 1.29
N ARG A 68 11.12 8.29 0.11
CA ARG A 68 10.37 7.37 -0.74
C ARG A 68 11.18 6.13 -1.10
N GLU A 69 12.48 6.30 -1.33
CA GLU A 69 13.36 5.19 -1.72
C GLU A 69 13.50 4.12 -0.65
N SER A 70 13.17 4.44 0.60
CA SER A 70 13.24 3.47 1.67
C SER A 70 11.90 2.79 1.94
N ALA A 71 10.90 3.01 1.08
CA ALA A 71 9.61 2.35 1.24
C ALA A 71 9.77 0.83 1.17
N PRO A 72 9.08 0.09 2.04
CA PRO A 72 9.20 -1.37 2.02
C PRO A 72 8.66 -1.94 0.72
N LEU A 73 9.36 -2.94 0.21
CA LEU A 73 9.01 -3.58 -1.05
C LEU A 73 8.74 -5.06 -0.82
N ARG A 74 8.06 -5.66 -1.76
CA ARG A 74 7.82 -7.10 -1.74
C ARG A 74 7.89 -7.63 -3.18
N PRO A 75 8.27 -8.90 -3.38
CA PRO A 75 8.27 -9.48 -4.73
C PRO A 75 6.84 -9.62 -5.25
N VAL A 76 6.69 -9.43 -6.56
CA VAL A 76 5.42 -9.71 -7.23
C VAL A 76 5.38 -11.20 -7.55
N ALA A 77 4.28 -11.85 -7.16
CA ALA A 77 4.09 -13.28 -7.43
C ALA A 77 3.50 -13.43 -8.83
N LEU A 78 4.36 -13.59 -9.81
CA LEU A 78 3.93 -13.60 -11.20
C LEU A 78 2.92 -14.71 -11.51
N ARG A 79 3.11 -15.87 -10.89
CA ARG A 79 2.19 -16.99 -11.16
C ARG A 79 0.78 -16.72 -10.62
N SER A 80 0.61 -15.74 -9.78
CA SER A 80 -0.70 -15.35 -9.28
C SER A 80 -1.44 -14.41 -10.22
N MET A 81 -0.76 -13.91 -11.22
CA MET A 81 -1.35 -12.93 -12.13
C MET A 81 -2.26 -13.63 -13.12
N PRO A 82 -3.50 -13.14 -13.30
CA PRO A 82 -4.43 -13.79 -14.24
C PRO A 82 -3.88 -13.89 -15.65
N GLY A 83 -3.14 -12.89 -16.11
CA GLY A 83 -2.57 -12.93 -17.45
C GLY A 83 -1.58 -14.05 -17.64
N ALA A 84 -0.76 -14.32 -16.63
CA ALA A 84 0.23 -15.38 -16.72
C ALA A 84 -0.44 -16.72 -16.85
N ARG A 85 -1.56 -16.90 -16.18
CA ARG A 85 -2.28 -18.14 -16.24
C ARG A 85 -2.97 -18.32 -17.60
N ALA A 86 -3.52 -17.25 -18.13
CA ALA A 86 -4.21 -17.30 -19.40
C ALA A 86 -3.28 -17.67 -20.54
N VAL A 87 -2.05 -17.20 -20.48
CA VAL A 87 -1.08 -17.44 -21.53
C VAL A 87 -0.80 -18.92 -21.70
N ARG A 88 -0.91 -19.66 -20.65
CA ARG A 88 -0.57 -21.06 -20.67
C ARG A 88 -1.59 -21.92 -21.37
N ALA A 89 -2.78 -21.46 -21.53
CA ALA A 89 -3.87 -22.26 -22.11
C ALA A 89 -3.65 -22.64 -23.56
#